data_5029b6e702a74e0efa843cf1cd3b348b
#
_entry.id   5029b6e702a74e0efa843cf1cd3b348b
#
_cell.length_a   1.000
_cell.length_b   1.000
_cell.length_c   1.000
_cell.angle_alpha   90.00
_cell.angle_beta   90.00
_cell.angle_gamma   90.00
#
_symmetry.space_group_name_H-M   'P 1'
#
loop_
_entity.id
_entity.type
_entity.pdbx_description
1 polymer ?
#
loop_
_entity_poly.entity_id
_entity_poly.type
_entity_poly.pdbx_seq_one_letter_code
_entity_poly.pdbx_strand_id
1 'polypeptide(L)'
;MSDSKVIVALDFADENSTMNLVDRLEPGLCRLKIGKELFTRCGPDLVRRIVDSGYDVFLDLKFHDIPNTVANACRAAADLGVWMLNVHALGGPTMLAAARAALSSPDSPLLIAVTILTSSSEEDLKAVGIESSTTEMVVQLATLSKQQGLDGVVCSARETSELKTALGKEFVLVTPGIRLPTDAVSYTHLTL
;
A
#
# COMPACT_ATOMS: atom_id res chain seq x y z
N MET A 1 12.89 -13.44 3.16
CA MET A 1 12.29 -12.11 2.88
C MET A 1 13.41 -11.11 2.62
N SER A 2 13.27 -10.28 1.61
CA SER A 2 14.21 -9.20 1.31
C SER A 2 14.20 -8.17 2.45
N ASP A 3 15.38 -7.70 2.90
CA ASP A 3 15.48 -6.55 3.83
C ASP A 3 15.46 -5.21 3.07
N SER A 4 15.19 -5.24 1.78
CA SER A 4 15.14 -4.02 0.96
C SER A 4 13.98 -3.12 1.37
N LYS A 5 14.28 -1.83 1.47
CA LYS A 5 13.30 -0.77 1.72
C LYS A 5 12.73 -0.17 0.42
N VAL A 6 13.26 -0.57 -0.72
CA VAL A 6 12.86 -0.06 -2.03
C VAL A 6 11.72 -0.89 -2.59
N ILE A 7 10.63 -0.23 -3.00
CA ILE A 7 9.50 -0.84 -3.70
C ILE A 7 9.42 -0.22 -5.09
N VAL A 8 9.67 -1.01 -6.13
CA VAL A 8 9.57 -0.57 -7.53
C VAL A 8 8.12 -0.68 -8.00
N ALA A 9 7.56 0.40 -8.51
CA ALA A 9 6.20 0.40 -9.03
C ALA A 9 6.18 -0.14 -10.47
N LEU A 10 5.36 -1.17 -10.71
CA LEU A 10 5.13 -1.75 -12.03
C LEU A 10 3.94 -1.05 -12.70
N ASP A 11 4.16 0.21 -13.09
CA ASP A 11 3.11 1.05 -13.68
C ASP A 11 3.12 0.89 -15.22
N PHE A 12 2.78 -0.32 -15.69
CA PHE A 12 2.68 -0.69 -17.10
C PHE A 12 1.24 -1.03 -17.49
N ALA A 13 0.95 -0.91 -18.78
CA ALA A 13 -0.36 -1.22 -19.35
C ALA A 13 -0.50 -2.68 -19.82
N ASP A 14 0.57 -3.48 -19.77
CA ASP A 14 0.61 -4.85 -20.29
C ASP A 14 1.63 -5.74 -19.57
N GLU A 15 1.44 -7.05 -19.67
CA GLU A 15 2.28 -8.06 -19.05
C GLU A 15 3.70 -8.10 -19.63
N ASN A 16 3.85 -7.98 -20.95
CA ASN A 16 5.16 -8.09 -21.61
C ASN A 16 6.12 -6.99 -21.14
N SER A 17 5.65 -5.73 -21.15
CA SER A 17 6.40 -4.59 -20.66
C SER A 17 6.76 -4.74 -19.19
N THR A 18 5.83 -5.27 -18.38
CA THR A 18 6.03 -5.56 -16.97
C THR A 18 7.15 -6.58 -16.78
N MET A 19 7.04 -7.73 -17.44
CA MET A 19 8.02 -8.80 -17.28
C MET A 19 9.40 -8.42 -17.81
N ASN A 20 9.49 -7.62 -18.89
CA ASN A 20 10.75 -7.08 -19.38
C ASN A 20 11.51 -6.24 -18.32
N LEU A 21 10.80 -5.53 -17.45
CA LEU A 21 11.44 -4.86 -16.31
C LEU A 21 11.77 -5.85 -15.20
N VAL A 22 10.84 -6.74 -14.82
CA VAL A 22 11.02 -7.74 -13.75
C VAL A 22 12.25 -8.62 -14.00
N ASP A 23 12.45 -9.09 -15.23
CA ASP A 23 13.59 -9.93 -15.64
C ASP A 23 14.97 -9.23 -15.54
N ARG A 24 14.97 -7.90 -15.37
CA ARG A 24 16.19 -7.08 -15.18
C ARG A 24 16.45 -6.71 -13.73
N LEU A 25 15.54 -7.02 -12.84
CA LEU A 25 15.64 -6.76 -11.40
C LEU A 25 16.07 -8.06 -10.67
N GLU A 26 16.54 -7.90 -9.44
CA GLU A 26 16.93 -9.00 -8.57
C GLU A 26 16.02 -9.06 -7.32
N PRO A 27 15.39 -10.22 -7.01
CA PRO A 27 14.44 -10.34 -5.90
C PRO A 27 15.00 -9.94 -4.52
N GLY A 28 16.29 -10.01 -4.30
CA GLY A 28 16.93 -9.60 -3.04
C GLY A 28 17.10 -8.08 -2.88
N LEU A 29 17.08 -7.33 -3.96
CA LEU A 29 17.43 -5.90 -3.97
C LEU A 29 16.22 -4.97 -3.88
N CYS A 30 15.05 -5.42 -4.30
CA CYS A 30 13.83 -4.61 -4.25
C CYS A 30 12.59 -5.47 -4.08
N ARG A 31 11.50 -4.82 -3.67
CA ARG A 31 10.13 -5.32 -3.71
C ARG A 31 9.41 -4.74 -4.91
N LEU A 32 8.30 -5.35 -5.33
CA LEU A 32 7.54 -4.91 -6.49
C LEU A 32 6.12 -4.51 -6.09
N LYS A 33 5.60 -3.41 -6.66
CA LYS A 33 4.22 -2.96 -6.44
C LYS A 33 3.40 -3.15 -7.70
N ILE A 34 2.26 -3.83 -7.56
CA ILE A 34 1.24 -3.96 -8.61
C ILE A 34 0.06 -3.08 -8.23
N GLY A 35 -0.18 -2.05 -9.05
CA GLY A 35 -1.29 -1.11 -8.88
C GLY A 35 -2.57 -1.55 -9.60
N LYS A 36 -3.63 -0.73 -9.43
CA LYS A 36 -4.97 -0.99 -9.98
C LYS A 36 -4.98 -1.21 -11.49
N GLU A 37 -4.25 -0.39 -12.27
CA GLU A 37 -4.26 -0.50 -13.74
C GLU A 37 -3.72 -1.86 -14.19
N LEU A 38 -2.50 -2.19 -13.78
CA LEU A 38 -1.86 -3.45 -14.18
C LEU A 38 -2.67 -4.66 -13.72
N PHE A 39 -3.19 -4.64 -12.47
CA PHE A 39 -4.02 -5.72 -11.95
C PHE A 39 -5.33 -5.86 -12.74
N THR A 40 -5.98 -4.74 -13.10
CA THR A 40 -7.23 -4.76 -13.87
C THR A 40 -7.03 -5.33 -15.28
N ARG A 41 -5.86 -5.07 -15.89
CA ARG A 41 -5.52 -5.56 -17.24
C ARG A 41 -5.09 -7.02 -17.26
N CYS A 42 -4.25 -7.42 -16.30
CA CYS A 42 -3.55 -8.71 -16.34
C CYS A 42 -4.07 -9.72 -15.32
N GLY A 43 -4.84 -9.28 -14.33
CA GLY A 43 -5.48 -10.15 -13.35
C GLY A 43 -4.53 -10.78 -12.33
N PRO A 44 -5.03 -11.76 -11.55
CA PRO A 44 -4.30 -12.39 -10.46
C PRO A 44 -3.14 -13.29 -10.91
N ASP A 45 -3.17 -13.80 -12.13
CA ASP A 45 -2.15 -14.75 -12.61
C ASP A 45 -0.78 -14.06 -12.77
N LEU A 46 -0.76 -12.79 -13.20
CA LEU A 46 0.47 -12.01 -13.21
C LEU A 46 1.04 -11.81 -11.80
N VAL A 47 0.18 -11.59 -10.79
CA VAL A 47 0.62 -11.46 -9.39
C VAL A 47 1.30 -12.73 -8.93
N ARG A 48 0.65 -13.90 -9.11
CA ARG A 48 1.23 -15.20 -8.76
C ARG A 48 2.57 -15.45 -9.45
N ARG A 49 2.64 -15.17 -10.75
CA ARG A 49 3.87 -15.34 -11.53
C ARG A 49 5.04 -14.53 -10.96
N ILE A 50 4.80 -13.30 -10.55
CA ILE A 50 5.83 -12.43 -9.95
C ILE A 50 6.20 -12.92 -8.54
N VAL A 51 5.23 -13.36 -7.73
CA VAL A 51 5.48 -13.97 -6.42
C VAL A 51 6.31 -15.26 -6.57
N ASP A 52 5.94 -16.14 -7.50
CA ASP A 52 6.66 -17.40 -7.79
C ASP A 52 8.09 -17.17 -8.30
N SER A 53 8.35 -15.97 -8.88
CA SER A 53 9.70 -15.54 -9.27
C SER A 53 10.56 -15.06 -8.08
N GLY A 54 10.03 -15.14 -6.85
CA GLY A 54 10.75 -14.86 -5.60
C GLY A 54 10.68 -13.41 -5.12
N TYR A 55 9.81 -12.59 -5.69
CA TYR A 55 9.62 -11.21 -5.25
C TYR A 55 8.61 -11.07 -4.12
N ASP A 56 8.93 -10.24 -3.16
CA ASP A 56 7.95 -9.66 -2.23
C ASP A 56 7.05 -8.68 -3.00
N VAL A 57 5.76 -9.00 -3.14
CA VAL A 57 4.80 -8.16 -3.90
C VAL A 57 3.92 -7.35 -2.98
N PHE A 58 3.86 -6.03 -3.19
CA PHE A 58 2.86 -5.15 -2.62
C PHE A 58 1.69 -4.99 -3.60
N LEU A 59 0.53 -5.53 -3.26
CA LEU A 59 -0.69 -5.40 -4.04
C LEU A 59 -1.45 -4.13 -3.64
N ASP A 60 -1.30 -3.07 -4.45
CA ASP A 60 -1.77 -1.72 -4.17
C ASP A 60 -3.15 -1.45 -4.80
N LEU A 61 -4.19 -2.15 -4.32
CA LEU A 61 -5.57 -2.02 -4.83
C LEU A 61 -6.44 -1.05 -4.03
N LYS A 62 -6.00 -0.66 -2.82
CA LYS A 62 -6.69 0.32 -1.97
C LYS A 62 -8.16 -0.07 -1.72
N PHE A 63 -8.39 -1.26 -1.16
CA PHE A 63 -9.76 -1.75 -0.93
C PHE A 63 -10.55 -0.79 -0.04
N HIS A 64 -11.77 -0.47 -0.48
CA HIS A 64 -12.68 0.42 0.22
C HIS A 64 -14.11 0.07 -0.16
N ASP A 65 -14.82 -0.60 0.74
CA ASP A 65 -16.18 -1.10 0.55
C ASP A 65 -16.78 -1.42 1.93
N ILE A 66 -17.98 -2.00 1.98
CA ILE A 66 -18.55 -2.50 3.21
C ILE A 66 -17.64 -3.56 3.86
N PRO A 67 -17.63 -3.69 5.21
CA PRO A 67 -16.64 -4.48 5.94
C PRO A 67 -16.47 -5.92 5.44
N ASN A 68 -17.57 -6.61 5.16
CA ASN A 68 -17.51 -8.01 4.68
C ASN A 68 -16.87 -8.14 3.29
N THR A 69 -17.14 -7.21 2.38
CA THR A 69 -16.55 -7.20 1.04
C THR A 69 -15.05 -6.98 1.12
N VAL A 70 -14.59 -6.01 1.94
CA VAL A 70 -13.16 -5.75 2.14
C VAL A 70 -12.47 -6.94 2.79
N ALA A 71 -13.07 -7.57 3.81
CA ALA A 71 -12.53 -8.78 4.43
C ALA A 71 -12.32 -9.91 3.43
N ASN A 72 -13.30 -10.15 2.54
CA ASN A 72 -13.20 -11.17 1.49
C ASN A 72 -12.12 -10.81 0.45
N ALA A 73 -12.03 -9.53 0.04
CA ALA A 73 -11.00 -9.07 -0.88
C ALA A 73 -9.59 -9.22 -0.28
N CYS A 74 -9.41 -8.92 1.02
CA CYS A 74 -8.14 -9.12 1.71
C CYS A 74 -7.73 -10.59 1.76
N ARG A 75 -8.67 -11.53 2.04
CA ARG A 75 -8.40 -12.98 1.97
C ARG A 75 -7.97 -13.41 0.57
N ALA A 76 -8.74 -13.01 -0.45
CA ALA A 76 -8.43 -13.34 -1.82
C ALA A 76 -7.06 -12.80 -2.28
N ALA A 77 -6.68 -11.60 -1.81
CA ALA A 77 -5.36 -11.05 -2.06
C ALA A 77 -4.25 -11.83 -1.33
N ALA A 78 -4.49 -12.25 -0.07
CA ALA A 78 -3.53 -13.08 0.67
C ALA A 78 -3.30 -14.44 0.00
N ASP A 79 -4.33 -15.06 -0.58
CA ASP A 79 -4.25 -16.32 -1.32
C ASP A 79 -3.39 -16.22 -2.60
N LEU A 80 -3.03 -15.02 -3.03
CA LEU A 80 -2.06 -14.81 -4.13
C LEU A 80 -0.60 -14.88 -3.66
N GLY A 81 -0.35 -14.99 -2.35
CA GLY A 81 1.00 -15.03 -1.78
C GLY A 81 1.69 -13.66 -1.70
N VAL A 82 0.94 -12.57 -1.74
CA VAL A 82 1.52 -11.22 -1.67
C VAL A 82 2.13 -10.93 -0.30
N TRP A 83 3.20 -10.14 -0.26
CA TRP A 83 3.88 -9.70 0.96
C TRP A 83 3.11 -8.62 1.71
N MET A 84 2.43 -7.71 0.98
CA MET A 84 1.70 -6.57 1.54
C MET A 84 0.47 -6.24 0.69
N LEU A 85 -0.59 -5.78 1.33
CA LEU A 85 -1.77 -5.21 0.67
C LEU A 85 -2.29 -3.99 1.43
N ASN A 86 -3.17 -3.21 0.80
CA ASN A 86 -3.70 -2.02 1.43
C ASN A 86 -5.22 -1.86 1.30
N VAL A 87 -5.75 -1.13 2.29
CA VAL A 87 -7.14 -0.67 2.36
C VAL A 87 -7.16 0.86 2.49
N HIS A 88 -8.33 1.52 2.42
CA HIS A 88 -8.47 2.93 2.76
C HIS A 88 -8.85 3.12 4.23
N ALA A 89 -8.12 3.99 4.97
CA ALA A 89 -8.44 4.31 6.37
C ALA A 89 -9.80 5.02 6.52
N LEU A 90 -10.23 5.77 5.51
CA LEU A 90 -11.54 6.41 5.45
C LEU A 90 -12.73 5.43 5.46
N GLY A 91 -12.50 4.13 5.27
CA GLY A 91 -13.51 3.09 5.47
C GLY A 91 -13.99 2.95 6.92
N GLY A 92 -13.27 3.56 7.86
CA GLY A 92 -13.62 3.63 9.28
C GLY A 92 -13.27 2.37 10.08
N PRO A 93 -13.47 2.42 11.41
CA PRO A 93 -12.95 1.38 12.32
C PRO A 93 -13.53 -0.01 12.04
N THR A 94 -14.83 -0.11 11.72
CA THR A 94 -15.49 -1.39 11.47
C THR A 94 -14.91 -2.09 10.22
N MET A 95 -14.65 -1.35 9.15
CA MET A 95 -14.06 -1.91 7.93
C MET A 95 -12.60 -2.33 8.18
N LEU A 96 -11.82 -1.49 8.87
CA LEU A 96 -10.42 -1.79 9.19
C LEU A 96 -10.30 -3.03 10.10
N ALA A 97 -11.16 -3.12 11.14
CA ALA A 97 -11.21 -4.30 12.02
C ALA A 97 -11.57 -5.58 11.24
N ALA A 98 -12.53 -5.50 10.32
CA ALA A 98 -12.91 -6.65 9.50
C ALA A 98 -11.78 -7.08 8.55
N ALA A 99 -11.07 -6.12 7.95
CA ALA A 99 -9.90 -6.39 7.11
C ALA A 99 -8.78 -7.08 7.93
N ARG A 100 -8.48 -6.58 9.15
CA ARG A 100 -7.47 -7.19 10.02
C ARG A 100 -7.86 -8.59 10.45
N ALA A 101 -9.11 -8.79 10.87
CA ALA A 101 -9.60 -10.11 11.27
C ALA A 101 -9.55 -11.16 10.14
N ALA A 102 -9.66 -10.72 8.89
CA ALA A 102 -9.53 -11.59 7.72
C ALA A 102 -8.11 -12.11 7.48
N LEU A 103 -7.09 -11.48 8.08
CA LEU A 103 -5.66 -11.75 7.92
C LEU A 103 -5.03 -12.16 9.27
N SER A 104 -5.64 -13.11 9.97
CA SER A 104 -5.24 -13.51 11.33
C SER A 104 -4.17 -14.59 11.40
N SER A 105 -3.76 -15.18 10.28
CA SER A 105 -2.67 -16.16 10.25
C SER A 105 -1.30 -15.48 10.48
N PRO A 106 -0.34 -16.15 11.15
CA PRO A 106 1.04 -15.66 11.26
C PRO A 106 1.73 -15.39 9.92
N ASP A 107 1.33 -16.12 8.87
CA ASP A 107 1.87 -15.99 7.52
C ASP A 107 1.08 -14.99 6.65
N SER A 108 0.12 -14.27 7.25
CA SER A 108 -0.65 -13.27 6.52
C SER A 108 0.23 -12.12 6.03
N PRO A 109 -0.09 -11.54 4.87
CA PRO A 109 0.59 -10.34 4.39
C PRO A 109 0.44 -9.16 5.35
N LEU A 110 1.36 -8.21 5.28
CA LEU A 110 1.21 -6.93 5.96
C LEU A 110 -0.03 -6.20 5.43
N LEU A 111 -0.85 -5.72 6.35
CA LEU A 111 -2.03 -4.92 6.05
C LEU A 111 -1.76 -3.46 6.41
N ILE A 112 -1.71 -2.58 5.42
CA ILE A 112 -1.51 -1.15 5.63
C ILE A 112 -2.72 -0.35 5.15
N ALA A 113 -2.89 0.88 5.63
CA ALA A 113 -3.98 1.74 5.18
C ALA A 113 -3.46 2.97 4.42
N VAL A 114 -4.17 3.36 3.37
CA VAL A 114 -4.01 4.69 2.75
C VAL A 114 -4.74 5.70 3.63
N THR A 115 -4.05 6.74 4.07
CA THR A 115 -4.61 7.83 4.86
C THR A 115 -5.36 8.80 3.94
N ILE A 116 -4.71 9.88 3.55
CA ILE A 116 -5.18 10.82 2.52
C ILE A 116 -4.30 10.60 1.28
N LEU A 117 -4.91 10.65 0.10
CA LEU A 117 -4.16 10.56 -1.14
C LEU A 117 -3.19 11.76 -1.24
N THR A 118 -1.93 11.50 -1.57
CA THR A 118 -0.89 12.54 -1.65
C THR A 118 -1.15 13.61 -2.71
N SER A 119 -2.13 13.39 -3.59
CA SER A 119 -2.62 14.34 -4.58
C SER A 119 -3.80 15.20 -4.11
N SER A 120 -4.41 14.87 -2.95
CA SER A 120 -5.56 15.62 -2.45
C SER A 120 -5.14 16.95 -1.83
N SER A 121 -5.87 17.98 -2.17
CA SER A 121 -5.75 19.33 -1.57
C SER A 121 -6.70 19.50 -0.37
N GLU A 122 -6.53 20.58 0.40
CA GLU A 122 -7.49 20.95 1.45
C GLU A 122 -8.88 21.28 0.89
N GLU A 123 -8.94 21.83 -0.33
CA GLU A 123 -10.19 22.10 -1.03
C GLU A 123 -10.93 20.81 -1.36
N ASP A 124 -10.21 19.75 -1.78
CA ASP A 124 -10.80 18.44 -2.02
C ASP A 124 -11.40 17.83 -0.74
N LEU A 125 -10.70 17.99 0.39
CA LEU A 125 -11.19 17.52 1.69
C LEU A 125 -12.46 18.27 2.12
N LYS A 126 -12.45 19.59 2.00
CA LYS A 126 -13.63 20.44 2.32
C LYS A 126 -14.83 20.11 1.43
N ALA A 127 -14.58 19.85 0.14
CA ALA A 127 -15.64 19.51 -0.80
C ALA A 127 -16.39 18.21 -0.43
N VAL A 128 -15.75 17.30 0.32
CA VAL A 128 -16.37 16.07 0.85
C VAL A 128 -16.74 16.18 2.34
N GLY A 129 -16.73 17.39 2.92
CA GLY A 129 -17.18 17.65 4.29
C GLY A 129 -16.13 17.42 5.36
N ILE A 130 -14.84 17.35 5.02
CA ILE A 130 -13.73 17.23 5.98
C ILE A 130 -13.13 18.62 6.19
N GLU A 131 -13.34 19.19 7.39
CA GLU A 131 -12.88 20.54 7.75
C GLU A 131 -11.44 20.57 8.31
N SER A 132 -10.91 19.42 8.73
CA SER A 132 -9.54 19.30 9.26
C SER A 132 -8.50 19.47 8.15
N SER A 133 -7.33 19.98 8.52
CA SER A 133 -6.19 20.04 7.59
C SER A 133 -5.75 18.64 7.14
N THR A 134 -5.07 18.57 6.01
CA THR A 134 -4.53 17.30 5.50
C THR A 134 -3.63 16.60 6.54
N THR A 135 -2.77 17.34 7.22
CA THR A 135 -1.85 16.80 8.24
C THR A 135 -2.61 16.22 9.42
N GLU A 136 -3.59 16.94 9.98
CA GLU A 136 -4.41 16.44 11.08
C GLU A 136 -5.16 15.15 10.69
N MET A 137 -5.74 15.12 9.49
CA MET A 137 -6.43 13.93 8.98
C MET A 137 -5.49 12.75 8.80
N VAL A 138 -4.27 12.96 8.31
CA VAL A 138 -3.27 11.90 8.17
C VAL A 138 -2.92 11.30 9.51
N VAL A 139 -2.64 12.11 10.54
CA VAL A 139 -2.33 11.63 11.90
C VAL A 139 -3.52 10.89 12.51
N GLN A 140 -4.74 11.42 12.36
CA GLN A 140 -5.96 10.79 12.85
C GLN A 140 -6.21 9.44 12.22
N LEU A 141 -6.13 9.34 10.88
CA LEU A 141 -6.35 8.09 10.14
C LEU A 141 -5.25 7.06 10.37
N ALA A 142 -4.00 7.50 10.52
CA ALA A 142 -2.89 6.61 10.87
C ALA A 142 -3.03 6.06 12.29
N THR A 143 -3.47 6.90 13.24
CA THR A 143 -3.77 6.49 14.62
C THR A 143 -4.92 5.49 14.66
N LEU A 144 -6.01 5.75 13.94
CA LEU A 144 -7.12 4.82 13.79
C LEU A 144 -6.65 3.47 13.22
N SER A 145 -5.84 3.50 12.16
CA SER A 145 -5.32 2.28 11.54
C SER A 145 -4.51 1.44 12.53
N LYS A 146 -3.62 2.07 13.30
CA LYS A 146 -2.86 1.40 14.37
C LYS A 146 -3.77 0.82 15.46
N GLN A 147 -4.79 1.56 15.90
CA GLN A 147 -5.75 1.09 16.90
C GLN A 147 -6.54 -0.13 16.42
N GLN A 148 -6.78 -0.27 15.13
CA GLN A 148 -7.42 -1.45 14.54
C GLN A 148 -6.43 -2.59 14.22
N GLY A 149 -5.16 -2.46 14.65
CA GLY A 149 -4.15 -3.51 14.52
C GLY A 149 -3.52 -3.63 13.13
N LEU A 150 -3.62 -2.59 12.29
CA LEU A 150 -2.93 -2.58 11.01
C LEU A 150 -1.42 -2.38 11.21
N ASP A 151 -0.63 -2.90 10.28
CA ASP A 151 0.83 -2.92 10.36
C ASP A 151 1.46 -1.58 10.00
N GLY A 152 0.75 -0.71 9.26
CA GLY A 152 1.28 0.55 8.80
C GLY A 152 0.31 1.39 7.98
N VAL A 153 0.85 2.46 7.37
CA VAL A 153 0.11 3.34 6.47
C VAL A 153 0.94 3.77 5.26
N VAL A 154 0.22 4.17 4.20
CA VAL A 154 0.78 4.96 3.08
C VAL A 154 0.64 6.43 3.44
N CYS A 155 1.74 7.18 3.36
CA CYS A 155 1.80 8.61 3.71
C CYS A 155 2.81 9.35 2.82
N SER A 156 2.80 10.68 2.87
CA SER A 156 3.85 11.49 2.25
C SER A 156 5.17 11.35 3.01
N ALA A 157 6.31 11.45 2.31
CA ALA A 157 7.62 11.49 2.95
C ALA A 157 7.76 12.66 3.96
N ARG A 158 7.00 13.74 3.78
CA ARG A 158 6.99 14.91 4.68
C ARG A 158 6.35 14.61 6.04
N GLU A 159 5.46 13.62 6.12
CA GLU A 159 4.69 13.26 7.30
C GLU A 159 5.39 12.19 8.17
N THR A 160 6.48 11.59 7.65
CA THR A 160 7.12 10.43 8.28
C THR A 160 7.66 10.72 9.69
N SER A 161 8.27 11.88 9.92
CA SER A 161 8.82 12.25 11.23
C SER A 161 7.73 12.37 12.29
N GLU A 162 6.62 13.03 11.96
CA GLU A 162 5.48 13.20 12.84
C GLU A 162 4.81 11.86 13.14
N LEU A 163 4.55 11.05 12.12
CA LEU A 163 3.95 9.74 12.28
C LEU A 163 4.82 8.77 13.09
N LYS A 164 6.13 8.75 12.89
CA LYS A 164 7.05 7.94 13.72
C LYS A 164 7.08 8.40 15.17
N THR A 165 6.97 9.69 15.42
CA THR A 165 6.88 10.24 16.79
C THR A 165 5.56 9.83 17.45
N ALA A 166 4.44 9.95 16.74
CA ALA A 166 3.11 9.64 17.27
C ALA A 166 2.85 8.14 17.43
N LEU A 167 3.31 7.33 16.48
CA LEU A 167 2.92 5.92 16.36
C LEU A 167 4.06 4.93 16.67
N GLY A 168 5.27 5.41 16.89
CA GLY A 168 6.44 4.57 17.18
C GLY A 168 7.16 4.06 15.93
N LYS A 169 8.40 3.58 16.15
CA LYS A 169 9.32 3.23 15.05
C LYS A 169 8.90 1.97 14.28
N GLU A 170 8.22 1.04 14.93
CA GLU A 170 7.81 -0.24 14.35
C GLU A 170 6.61 -0.12 13.41
N PHE A 171 5.85 0.98 13.48
CA PHE A 171 4.70 1.18 12.59
C PHE A 171 5.19 1.48 11.17
N VAL A 172 4.85 0.63 10.21
CA VAL A 172 5.36 0.68 8.83
C VAL A 172 4.83 1.93 8.12
N LEU A 173 5.73 2.68 7.47
CA LEU A 173 5.37 3.82 6.63
C LEU A 173 5.83 3.55 5.21
N VAL A 174 4.89 3.57 4.26
CA VAL A 174 5.17 3.46 2.83
C VAL A 174 5.00 4.83 2.18
N THR A 175 6.06 5.36 1.59
CA THR A 175 6.06 6.70 1.01
C THR A 175 6.15 6.64 -0.52
N PRO A 176 5.05 6.93 -1.24
CA PRO A 176 5.06 6.99 -2.69
C PRO A 176 5.73 8.27 -3.22
N GLY A 177 6.15 8.23 -4.48
CA GLY A 177 6.58 9.43 -5.19
C GLY A 177 8.00 9.88 -4.89
N ILE A 178 8.85 9.03 -4.30
CA ILE A 178 10.28 9.31 -4.16
C ILE A 178 10.92 9.22 -5.55
N ARG A 179 11.61 10.29 -5.94
CA ARG A 179 12.27 10.41 -7.25
C ARG A 179 13.67 10.96 -7.07
N LEU A 180 14.60 10.50 -7.90
CA LEU A 180 15.89 11.17 -8.03
C LEU A 180 15.71 12.45 -8.87
N PRO A 181 16.53 13.50 -8.66
CA PRO A 181 16.39 14.78 -9.38
C PRO A 181 16.48 14.66 -10.92
N THR A 182 17.00 13.54 -11.41
CA THR A 182 17.21 13.24 -12.83
C THR A 182 16.13 12.36 -13.46
N ASP A 183 15.15 11.87 -12.67
CA ASP A 183 14.17 10.90 -13.16
C ASP A 183 12.97 11.58 -13.84
N ALA A 184 12.82 11.31 -15.13
CA ALA A 184 11.59 11.57 -15.86
C ALA A 184 10.62 10.39 -15.64
N VAL A 185 9.60 10.60 -14.81
CA VAL A 185 8.37 9.80 -14.74
C VAL A 185 8.52 8.28 -14.50
N SER A 186 8.95 7.84 -13.31
CA SER A 186 8.50 6.57 -12.75
C SER A 186 8.19 6.73 -11.25
N TYR A 187 7.19 6.00 -10.73
CA TYR A 187 6.85 6.04 -9.32
C TYR A 187 7.66 4.98 -8.58
N THR A 188 8.58 5.42 -7.72
CA THR A 188 9.26 4.53 -6.77
C THR A 188 8.68 4.76 -5.39
N HIS A 189 8.38 3.69 -4.65
CA HIS A 189 7.93 3.74 -3.26
C HIS A 189 9.06 3.32 -2.34
N LEU A 190 9.26 4.03 -1.24
CA LEU A 190 10.16 3.62 -0.16
C LEU A 190 9.35 3.22 1.07
N THR A 191 9.79 2.14 1.72
CA THR A 191 9.35 1.77 3.08
C THR A 191 10.38 2.31 4.06
N LEU A 192 9.96 3.14 4.99
CA LEU A 192 10.79 3.76 6.03
C LEU A 192 10.48 3.17 7.40
#